data_c9c12602317c8dc22bdc292642820a8f
#
_entry.id   c9c12602317c8dc22bdc292642820a8f
#
_cell.length_a   1.000
_cell.length_b   1.000
_cell.length_c   1.000
_cell.angle_alpha   90.00
_cell.angle_beta   90.00
_cell.angle_gamma   90.00
#
_symmetry.space_group_name_H-M   'P 1'
#
loop_
_entity.id
_entity.type
_entity.pdbx_description
1 polymer ?
#
loop_
_entity_poly.entity_id
_entity_poly.type
_entity_poly.pdbx_seq_one_letter_code
_entity_poly.pdbx_strand_id
1 'polypeptide(L)'
;MDNISSNQITTNSEATPKHITSVWTKGVTPPTNFEQGEDVLHAPYDENQGWYDTTKLFDGKDDLLCGAATAGNMLHWWFDQNKDQIERYLKEYPEKQKIIFNGRQMFDVKEAINTKDRQTDSKLWEYFKEKAFPHLSARRRGVFPDHVIDMFINGYRLKLDNYGKTPVKEGNKDARGGIFDHVFTRGDQSKLLTNRHDLRNKTIDEISQLIKQELTEGKALAISHTYANVRIGHVINLWGADFNSKGNLEAIYVTDSDSNASIGMKKYYVGYNGSGKVAISGKKIEGDNFGARVLGLFTLSTGQDIWNQTN
;
A
#
# COMPACT_ATOMS: atom_id res chain seq x y z
N MET A 1 12.99 -43.38 -61.80
CA MET A 1 13.65 -43.12 -60.50
C MET A 1 13.21 -41.75 -60.09
N ASP A 2 12.08 -41.67 -59.44
CA ASP A 2 11.42 -40.41 -59.10
C ASP A 2 11.74 -40.02 -57.66
N ASN A 3 12.41 -38.88 -57.50
CA ASN A 3 12.70 -38.27 -56.21
C ASN A 3 11.46 -37.49 -55.75
N ILE A 4 10.75 -38.01 -54.76
CA ILE A 4 9.69 -37.28 -54.05
C ILE A 4 10.32 -36.43 -52.97
N SER A 5 10.33 -35.11 -53.20
CA SER A 5 10.70 -34.11 -52.19
C SER A 5 9.54 -33.93 -51.23
N SER A 6 9.75 -34.29 -49.94
CA SER A 6 8.79 -34.04 -48.87
C SER A 6 8.90 -32.60 -48.40
N ASN A 7 7.93 -31.76 -48.72
CA ASN A 7 7.75 -30.44 -48.11
C ASN A 7 7.35 -30.58 -46.66
N GLN A 8 8.25 -30.22 -45.76
CA GLN A 8 7.92 -29.98 -44.36
C GLN A 8 7.15 -28.64 -44.25
N ILE A 9 5.89 -28.74 -43.93
CA ILE A 9 5.10 -27.57 -43.53
C ILE A 9 5.48 -27.25 -42.06
N THR A 10 6.31 -26.25 -41.86
CA THR A 10 6.52 -25.64 -40.55
C THR A 10 5.30 -24.77 -40.24
N THR A 11 4.39 -25.28 -39.41
CA THR A 11 3.33 -24.46 -38.82
C THR A 11 3.95 -23.59 -37.75
N ASN A 12 4.26 -22.35 -38.10
CA ASN A 12 4.48 -21.30 -37.12
C ASN A 12 3.14 -21.04 -36.42
N SER A 13 2.96 -21.60 -35.23
CA SER A 13 1.89 -21.16 -34.34
C SER A 13 2.26 -19.79 -33.84
N GLU A 14 1.78 -18.75 -34.50
CA GLU A 14 1.77 -17.39 -33.94
C GLU A 14 1.00 -17.47 -32.62
N ALA A 15 1.72 -17.32 -31.51
CA ALA A 15 1.11 -17.20 -30.21
C ALA A 15 0.20 -15.98 -30.22
N THR A 16 -1.10 -16.18 -30.07
CA THR A 16 -2.07 -15.09 -29.96
C THR A 16 -1.59 -14.11 -28.90
N PRO A 17 -1.52 -12.81 -29.17
CA PRO A 17 -1.04 -11.84 -28.18
C PRO A 17 -1.84 -12.00 -26.89
N LYS A 18 -1.17 -12.22 -25.77
CA LYS A 18 -1.83 -12.28 -24.46
C LYS A 18 -2.46 -10.90 -24.22
N HIS A 19 -3.78 -10.85 -24.20
CA HIS A 19 -4.48 -9.62 -23.87
C HIS A 19 -4.35 -9.39 -22.35
N ILE A 20 -3.54 -8.37 -21.99
CA ILE A 20 -3.36 -7.92 -20.61
C ILE A 20 -4.17 -6.65 -20.40
N THR A 21 -4.92 -6.61 -19.31
CA THR A 21 -5.62 -5.41 -18.83
C THR A 21 -4.95 -4.94 -17.55
N SER A 22 -4.49 -3.69 -17.54
CA SER A 22 -3.92 -3.08 -16.34
C SER A 22 -4.93 -2.17 -15.66
N VAL A 23 -5.02 -2.27 -14.33
CA VAL A 23 -5.86 -1.39 -13.49
C VAL A 23 -4.96 -0.75 -12.43
N TRP A 24 -5.11 0.56 -12.24
CA TRP A 24 -4.26 1.35 -11.36
C TRP A 24 -5.07 2.08 -10.30
N THR A 25 -4.45 2.34 -9.16
CA THR A 25 -4.99 3.23 -8.12
C THR A 25 -5.34 4.59 -8.73
N LYS A 26 -6.47 5.15 -8.34
CA LYS A 26 -6.91 6.48 -8.83
C LYS A 26 -5.83 7.53 -8.64
N GLY A 27 -5.58 8.32 -9.68
CA GLY A 27 -4.59 9.41 -9.65
C GLY A 27 -3.14 8.97 -9.79
N VAL A 28 -2.87 7.66 -9.91
CA VAL A 28 -1.53 7.16 -10.21
C VAL A 28 -1.27 7.21 -11.71
N THR A 29 -0.13 7.80 -12.08
CA THR A 29 0.42 7.71 -13.43
C THR A 29 1.33 6.49 -13.50
N PRO A 30 1.00 5.48 -14.31
CA PRO A 30 1.84 4.29 -14.44
C PRO A 30 3.23 4.63 -14.97
N PRO A 31 4.32 4.14 -14.37
CA PRO A 31 5.65 4.26 -14.94
C PRO A 31 5.73 3.58 -16.32
N THR A 32 6.46 4.19 -17.25
CA THR A 32 6.71 3.65 -18.59
C THR A 32 8.16 3.21 -18.82
N ASN A 33 9.02 3.48 -17.85
CA ASN A 33 10.47 3.30 -17.90
C ASN A 33 10.94 2.15 -16.98
N PHE A 34 10.22 1.04 -16.97
CA PHE A 34 10.69 -0.14 -16.25
C PHE A 34 11.95 -0.71 -16.88
N GLU A 35 12.96 -0.92 -16.04
CA GLU A 35 14.25 -1.52 -16.41
C GLU A 35 14.43 -2.85 -15.67
N GLN A 36 15.13 -3.78 -16.33
CA GLN A 36 15.45 -5.07 -15.72
C GLN A 36 16.57 -4.89 -14.70
N GLY A 37 16.25 -5.01 -13.43
CA GLY A 37 17.22 -5.18 -12.36
C GLY A 37 17.69 -6.63 -12.24
N GLU A 38 18.54 -6.91 -11.27
CA GLU A 38 19.07 -8.27 -11.05
C GLU A 38 17.96 -9.29 -10.78
N ASP A 39 16.99 -8.92 -9.93
CA ASP A 39 15.93 -9.82 -9.45
C ASP A 39 14.51 -9.32 -9.75
N VAL A 40 14.33 -8.11 -10.26
CA VAL A 40 13.01 -7.49 -10.41
C VAL A 40 13.02 -6.43 -11.51
N LEU A 41 11.91 -6.30 -12.23
CA LEU A 41 11.62 -5.13 -13.06
C LEU A 41 11.32 -3.93 -12.15
N HIS A 42 12.00 -2.84 -12.40
CA HIS A 42 12.00 -1.66 -11.55
C HIS A 42 11.90 -0.37 -12.36
N ALA A 43 11.08 0.56 -11.91
CA ALA A 43 11.03 1.94 -12.40
C ALA A 43 11.47 2.87 -11.27
N PRO A 44 12.43 3.80 -11.51
CA PRO A 44 12.89 4.73 -10.47
C PRO A 44 11.75 5.60 -9.96
N TYR A 45 11.89 6.05 -8.71
CA TYR A 45 10.92 6.97 -8.13
C TYR A 45 10.87 8.27 -8.93
N ASP A 46 9.65 8.69 -9.26
CA ASP A 46 9.36 9.96 -9.91
C ASP A 46 8.29 10.71 -9.12
N GLU A 47 8.55 11.98 -8.86
CA GLU A 47 7.60 12.85 -8.18
C GLU A 47 6.39 13.16 -9.05
N ASN A 48 5.28 13.51 -8.43
CA ASN A 48 4.04 13.92 -9.10
C ASN A 48 3.36 12.81 -9.92
N GLN A 49 3.74 11.55 -9.73
CA GLN A 49 3.11 10.40 -10.39
C GLN A 49 1.96 9.79 -9.56
N GLY A 50 1.68 10.35 -8.38
CA GLY A 50 0.58 9.93 -7.52
C GLY A 50 0.82 8.66 -6.73
N TRP A 51 2.03 8.10 -6.76
CA TRP A 51 2.47 6.98 -5.95
C TRP A 51 3.68 7.35 -5.11
N TYR A 52 3.91 6.66 -4.00
CA TYR A 52 4.89 7.02 -2.98
C TYR A 52 5.72 5.81 -2.57
N ASP A 53 6.98 6.04 -2.23
CA ASP A 53 7.93 5.01 -1.83
C ASP A 53 8.81 5.51 -0.67
N THR A 54 8.30 5.37 0.54
CA THR A 54 9.07 5.62 1.76
C THR A 54 9.96 4.42 2.05
N THR A 55 11.24 4.68 2.33
CA THR A 55 12.26 3.66 2.59
C THR A 55 12.64 3.63 4.06
N LYS A 56 12.76 2.45 4.65
CA LYS A 56 13.32 2.24 5.98
C LYS A 56 14.84 2.31 5.95
N LEU A 57 15.43 2.79 7.03
CA LEU A 57 16.87 2.90 7.19
C LEU A 57 17.48 1.68 7.90
N PHE A 58 16.67 0.86 8.54
CA PHE A 58 17.11 -0.28 9.36
C PHE A 58 18.11 0.14 10.47
N ASP A 59 17.82 1.28 11.10
CA ASP A 59 18.64 1.90 12.15
C ASP A 59 18.25 1.45 13.56
N GLY A 60 17.46 0.37 13.69
CA GLY A 60 16.92 -0.13 14.94
C GLY A 60 15.61 0.55 15.38
N LYS A 61 15.26 1.68 14.77
CA LYS A 61 14.01 2.39 15.07
C LYS A 61 12.87 1.97 14.16
N ASP A 62 13.17 1.66 12.90
CA ASP A 62 12.18 1.43 11.86
C ASP A 62 12.11 -0.01 11.33
N ASP A 63 12.96 -0.92 11.80
CA ASP A 63 13.10 -2.29 11.29
C ASP A 63 11.76 -3.02 11.10
N LEU A 64 10.81 -2.84 12.02
CA LEU A 64 9.49 -3.47 12.00
C LEU A 64 8.33 -2.52 11.67
N LEU A 65 8.63 -1.34 11.14
CA LEU A 65 7.64 -0.32 10.81
C LEU A 65 7.16 -0.34 9.36
N CYS A 66 7.27 -1.47 8.65
CA CYS A 66 6.75 -1.59 7.28
C CYS A 66 5.28 -1.17 7.16
N GLY A 67 4.43 -1.53 8.12
CA GLY A 67 3.03 -1.11 8.14
C GLY A 67 2.83 0.40 8.31
N ALA A 68 3.69 1.07 9.06
CA ALA A 68 3.64 2.52 9.22
C ALA A 68 4.18 3.24 7.98
N ALA A 69 5.25 2.74 7.34
CA ALA A 69 5.76 3.26 6.08
C ALA A 69 4.72 3.14 4.97
N THR A 70 4.10 1.96 4.84
CA THR A 70 3.00 1.70 3.89
C THR A 70 1.81 2.62 4.14
N ALA A 71 1.41 2.83 5.40
CA ALA A 71 0.34 3.76 5.76
C ALA A 71 0.69 5.19 5.40
N GLY A 72 1.93 5.61 5.60
CA GLY A 72 2.43 6.93 5.20
C GLY A 72 2.26 7.18 3.71
N ASN A 73 2.66 6.22 2.88
CA ASN A 73 2.49 6.29 1.43
C ASN A 73 1.02 6.38 1.01
N MET A 74 0.14 5.57 1.64
CA MET A 74 -1.31 5.63 1.38
C MET A 74 -1.92 6.97 1.81
N LEU A 75 -1.46 7.56 2.93
CA LEU A 75 -1.94 8.86 3.39
C LEU A 75 -1.45 10.01 2.50
N HIS A 76 -0.24 9.96 1.95
CA HIS A 76 0.21 10.95 0.95
C HIS A 76 -0.67 10.91 -0.30
N TRP A 77 -0.98 9.72 -0.81
CA TRP A 77 -1.96 9.56 -1.88
C TRP A 77 -3.33 10.13 -1.47
N TRP A 78 -3.79 9.87 -0.25
CA TRP A 78 -5.07 10.35 0.24
C TRP A 78 -5.11 11.89 0.35
N PHE A 79 -4.01 12.52 0.75
CA PHE A 79 -3.87 13.98 0.75
C PHE A 79 -4.02 14.55 -0.65
N ASP A 80 -3.39 13.96 -1.65
CA ASP A 80 -3.52 14.39 -3.05
C ASP A 80 -4.95 14.29 -3.55
N GLN A 81 -5.63 13.19 -3.22
CA GLN A 81 -7.02 12.96 -3.63
C GLN A 81 -8.02 13.90 -2.94
N ASN A 82 -7.66 14.48 -1.80
CA ASN A 82 -8.55 15.28 -0.95
C ASN A 82 -8.04 16.70 -0.69
N LYS A 83 -7.12 17.20 -1.52
CA LYS A 83 -6.44 18.47 -1.28
C LYS A 83 -7.39 19.62 -0.96
N ASP A 84 -8.39 19.84 -1.79
CA ASP A 84 -9.34 20.96 -1.63
C ASP A 84 -10.23 20.80 -0.39
N GLN A 85 -10.63 19.56 -0.08
CA GLN A 85 -11.43 19.25 1.11
C GLN A 85 -10.60 19.49 2.39
N ILE A 86 -9.34 19.06 2.38
CA ILE A 86 -8.42 19.24 3.51
C ILE A 86 -8.13 20.73 3.74
N GLU A 87 -7.87 21.49 2.69
CA GLU A 87 -7.66 22.94 2.80
C GLU A 87 -8.87 23.65 3.42
N ARG A 88 -10.09 23.32 2.98
CA ARG A 88 -11.35 23.86 3.57
C ARG A 88 -11.50 23.44 5.03
N TYR A 89 -11.29 22.16 5.32
CA TYR A 89 -11.36 21.60 6.66
C TYR A 89 -10.42 22.30 7.63
N LEU A 90 -9.15 22.47 7.26
CA LEU A 90 -8.16 23.15 8.12
C LEU A 90 -8.40 24.64 8.27
N LYS A 91 -9.14 25.27 7.35
CA LYS A 91 -9.60 26.65 7.50
C LYS A 91 -10.75 26.75 8.50
N GLU A 92 -11.64 25.77 8.50
CA GLU A 92 -12.77 25.70 9.43
C GLU A 92 -12.35 25.26 10.84
N TYR A 93 -11.40 24.30 10.91
CA TYR A 93 -10.89 23.71 12.16
C TYR A 93 -9.36 23.92 12.27
N PRO A 94 -8.90 25.14 12.52
CA PRO A 94 -7.46 25.46 12.53
C PRO A 94 -6.69 24.73 13.63
N GLU A 95 -7.35 24.35 14.74
CA GLU A 95 -6.79 23.56 15.83
C GLU A 95 -6.41 22.13 15.39
N LYS A 96 -7.04 21.62 14.33
CA LYS A 96 -6.74 20.28 13.77
C LYS A 96 -5.48 20.25 12.88
N GLN A 97 -4.92 21.40 12.56
CA GLN A 97 -3.69 21.44 11.77
C GLN A 97 -2.53 20.71 12.44
N LYS A 98 -2.53 20.66 13.79
CA LYS A 98 -1.40 20.17 14.56
C LYS A 98 -1.80 19.04 15.50
N ILE A 99 -0.93 18.03 15.60
CA ILE A 99 -1.01 17.04 16.68
C ILE A 99 -0.19 17.56 17.85
N ILE A 100 -0.86 17.83 18.96
CA ILE A 100 -0.24 18.25 20.23
C ILE A 100 -0.31 17.09 21.22
N PHE A 101 0.84 16.72 21.78
CA PHE A 101 0.94 15.69 22.79
C PHE A 101 1.78 16.18 23.95
N ASN A 102 1.24 16.15 25.18
CA ASN A 102 1.88 16.69 26.37
C ASN A 102 2.40 18.15 26.20
N GLY A 103 1.58 19.00 25.54
CA GLY A 103 1.92 20.41 25.31
C GLY A 103 2.99 20.64 24.23
N ARG A 104 3.47 19.60 23.57
CA ARG A 104 4.46 19.71 22.49
C ARG A 104 3.81 19.41 21.14
N GLN A 105 4.16 20.23 20.16
CA GLN A 105 3.79 19.94 18.77
C GLN A 105 4.56 18.70 18.30
N MET A 106 3.83 17.69 17.89
CA MET A 106 4.37 16.42 17.38
C MET A 106 4.39 16.38 15.85
N PHE A 107 3.40 17.03 15.22
CA PHE A 107 3.20 16.99 13.78
C PHE A 107 2.38 18.20 13.32
N ASP A 108 2.65 18.70 12.13
CA ASP A 108 1.86 19.71 11.42
C ASP A 108 1.43 19.15 10.07
N VAL A 109 0.12 19.01 9.86
CA VAL A 109 -0.43 18.39 8.65
C VAL A 109 -0.14 19.21 7.38
N LYS A 110 -0.03 20.54 7.49
CA LYS A 110 0.32 21.38 6.34
C LYS A 110 1.74 21.14 5.86
N GLU A 111 2.66 20.83 6.76
CA GLU A 111 4.02 20.45 6.36
C GLU A 111 3.99 19.17 5.52
N ALA A 112 3.22 18.15 5.92
CA ALA A 112 3.09 16.89 5.18
C ALA A 112 2.42 17.07 3.82
N ILE A 113 1.38 17.88 3.73
CA ILE A 113 0.65 18.11 2.47
C ILE A 113 1.48 18.89 1.46
N ASN A 114 2.28 19.85 1.93
CA ASN A 114 3.08 20.72 1.06
C ASN A 114 4.43 20.11 0.69
N THR A 115 4.92 19.13 1.44
CA THR A 115 6.14 18.41 1.12
C THR A 115 5.82 17.39 0.05
N LYS A 116 6.40 17.53 -1.13
CA LYS A 116 6.41 16.48 -2.13
C LYS A 116 7.32 15.40 -1.59
N ASP A 117 6.73 14.42 -0.96
CA ASP A 117 7.49 13.42 -0.26
C ASP A 117 8.29 12.56 -1.18
N ARG A 118 9.52 12.64 -0.91
CA ARG A 118 10.51 11.72 -1.41
C ARG A 118 10.88 10.81 -0.26
N GLN A 119 10.71 9.55 -0.43
CA GLN A 119 11.31 8.47 0.34
C GLN A 119 11.63 8.79 1.80
N THR A 120 12.78 9.40 2.05
CA THR A 120 13.27 9.73 3.41
C THR A 120 12.86 11.12 3.90
N ASP A 121 12.32 11.97 3.04
CA ASP A 121 11.98 13.37 3.38
C ASP A 121 10.53 13.51 3.87
N SER A 122 9.77 12.43 3.93
CA SER A 122 8.40 12.43 4.41
C SER A 122 8.30 12.88 5.87
N LYS A 123 7.66 14.04 6.09
CA LYS A 123 7.35 14.53 7.45
C LYS A 123 6.38 13.62 8.18
N LEU A 124 5.50 12.96 7.43
CA LEU A 124 4.57 11.98 7.97
C LEU A 124 5.30 10.72 8.43
N TRP A 125 6.26 10.23 7.62
CA TRP A 125 7.10 9.10 8.00
C TRP A 125 7.96 9.41 9.23
N GLU A 126 8.59 10.60 9.26
CA GLU A 126 9.34 11.09 10.42
C GLU A 126 8.47 11.09 11.68
N TYR A 127 7.22 11.60 11.56
CA TYR A 127 6.26 11.57 12.67
C TYR A 127 5.96 10.14 13.16
N PHE A 128 5.69 9.21 12.26
CA PHE A 128 5.41 7.83 12.65
C PHE A 128 6.61 7.18 13.32
N LYS A 129 7.78 7.31 12.74
CA LYS A 129 9.02 6.70 13.25
C LYS A 129 9.46 7.29 14.59
N GLU A 130 9.51 8.62 14.69
CA GLU A 130 10.15 9.30 15.83
C GLU A 130 9.16 9.68 16.95
N LYS A 131 7.88 9.81 16.65
CA LYS A 131 6.89 10.36 17.59
C LYS A 131 5.74 9.41 17.90
N ALA A 132 5.13 8.80 16.90
CA ALA A 132 3.98 7.93 17.11
C ALA A 132 4.40 6.53 17.59
N PHE A 133 5.47 5.97 17.03
CA PHE A 133 5.92 4.59 17.27
C PHE A 133 7.40 4.44 17.64
N PRO A 134 7.98 5.30 18.51
CA PRO A 134 9.43 5.38 18.69
C PRO A 134 10.07 4.12 19.30
N HIS A 135 9.28 3.15 19.78
CA HIS A 135 9.78 1.97 20.48
C HIS A 135 9.23 0.64 19.96
N LEU A 136 8.48 0.64 18.85
CA LEU A 136 7.86 -0.60 18.36
C LEU A 136 8.90 -1.62 17.90
N SER A 137 9.88 -1.19 17.12
CA SER A 137 10.94 -2.08 16.63
C SER A 137 11.76 -2.68 17.76
N ALA A 138 12.12 -1.88 18.77
CA ALA A 138 12.82 -2.37 19.95
C ALA A 138 12.01 -3.41 20.75
N ARG A 139 10.68 -3.32 20.71
CA ARG A 139 9.76 -4.28 21.33
C ARG A 139 9.48 -5.48 20.43
N ARG A 140 10.12 -5.60 19.28
CA ARG A 140 9.91 -6.64 18.26
C ARG A 140 8.45 -6.74 17.79
N ARG A 141 7.79 -5.58 17.61
CA ARG A 141 6.40 -5.48 17.18
C ARG A 141 6.28 -4.59 15.96
N GLY A 142 5.42 -5.02 15.04
CA GLY A 142 4.97 -4.23 13.90
C GLY A 142 3.60 -3.58 14.17
N VAL A 143 3.09 -2.89 13.17
CA VAL A 143 1.77 -2.29 13.15
C VAL A 143 1.15 -2.50 11.77
N PHE A 144 -0.18 -2.63 11.70
CA PHE A 144 -0.88 -2.76 10.43
C PHE A 144 -1.21 -1.39 9.84
N PRO A 145 -1.20 -1.25 8.50
CA PRO A 145 -1.47 0.03 7.82
C PRO A 145 -2.82 0.64 8.20
N ASP A 146 -3.88 -0.15 8.19
CA ASP A 146 -5.23 0.30 8.51
C ASP A 146 -5.32 0.88 9.93
N HIS A 147 -4.63 0.30 10.90
CA HIS A 147 -4.59 0.83 12.26
C HIS A 147 -3.90 2.19 12.33
N VAL A 148 -2.79 2.37 11.59
CA VAL A 148 -2.07 3.66 11.55
C VAL A 148 -2.93 4.73 10.90
N ILE A 149 -3.59 4.40 9.78
CA ILE A 149 -4.47 5.31 9.05
C ILE A 149 -5.66 5.72 9.91
N ASP A 150 -6.33 4.76 10.56
CA ASP A 150 -7.48 5.05 11.43
C ASP A 150 -7.09 5.85 12.67
N MET A 151 -5.89 5.64 13.22
CA MET A 151 -5.35 6.49 14.27
C MET A 151 -5.19 7.93 13.76
N PHE A 152 -4.60 8.10 12.59
CA PHE A 152 -4.29 9.42 12.04
C PHE A 152 -5.55 10.20 11.64
N ILE A 153 -6.45 9.58 10.90
CA ILE A 153 -7.67 10.22 10.38
C ILE A 153 -8.73 10.35 11.47
N ASN A 154 -9.11 9.23 12.07
CA ASN A 154 -10.28 9.11 12.96
C ASN A 154 -9.95 9.22 14.45
N GLY A 155 -8.67 9.12 14.85
CA GLY A 155 -8.24 9.18 16.25
C GLY A 155 -8.42 7.89 17.04
N TYR A 156 -8.36 6.73 16.40
CA TYR A 156 -8.35 5.46 17.12
C TYR A 156 -7.02 5.20 17.82
N ARG A 157 -7.09 4.63 19.02
CA ARG A 157 -5.90 4.12 19.71
C ARG A 157 -5.57 2.72 19.21
N LEU A 158 -4.29 2.48 18.97
CA LEU A 158 -3.81 1.15 18.62
C LEU A 158 -3.70 0.28 19.89
N LYS A 159 -4.32 -0.89 19.84
CA LYS A 159 -4.12 -1.97 20.79
C LYS A 159 -3.12 -2.95 20.22
N LEU A 160 -1.86 -2.84 20.63
CA LEU A 160 -0.78 -3.63 20.08
C LEU A 160 -0.87 -5.13 20.43
N ASP A 161 -1.55 -5.46 21.54
CA ASP A 161 -1.60 -6.86 22.03
C ASP A 161 -2.49 -7.76 21.18
N ASN A 162 -3.58 -7.23 20.65
CA ASN A 162 -4.56 -7.98 19.86
C ASN A 162 -4.91 -7.31 18.52
N TYR A 163 -4.13 -6.31 18.11
CA TYR A 163 -4.35 -5.51 16.91
C TYR A 163 -5.75 -4.86 16.83
N GLY A 164 -6.42 -4.73 17.96
CA GLY A 164 -7.71 -4.06 18.06
C GLY A 164 -7.58 -2.54 18.01
N LYS A 165 -8.70 -1.87 17.74
CA LYS A 165 -8.81 -0.41 17.72
C LYS A 165 -9.77 0.05 18.82
N THR A 166 -9.45 1.15 19.46
CA THR A 166 -10.35 1.79 20.43
C THR A 166 -10.33 3.28 20.18
N PRO A 167 -11.51 3.94 20.09
CA PRO A 167 -11.56 5.38 19.99
C PRO A 167 -10.88 6.05 21.19
N VAL A 168 -10.12 7.09 20.93
CA VAL A 168 -9.52 7.94 21.98
C VAL A 168 -10.28 9.25 21.99
N LYS A 169 -10.75 9.69 23.17
CA LYS A 169 -11.45 10.97 23.32
C LYS A 169 -10.52 12.12 22.90
N GLU A 170 -11.10 13.10 22.22
CA GLU A 170 -10.40 14.34 21.91
C GLU A 170 -9.85 14.99 23.19
N GLY A 171 -8.67 15.61 23.09
CA GLY A 171 -8.00 16.19 24.23
C GLY A 171 -7.32 15.20 25.20
N ASN A 172 -7.48 13.90 24.98
CA ASN A 172 -6.75 12.90 25.75
C ASN A 172 -5.25 12.99 25.40
N LYS A 173 -4.40 13.04 26.44
CA LYS A 173 -2.95 13.10 26.31
C LYS A 173 -2.34 11.93 25.49
N ASP A 174 -3.06 10.83 25.34
CA ASP A 174 -2.64 9.68 24.51
C ASP A 174 -3.12 9.78 23.05
N ALA A 175 -3.87 10.82 22.69
CA ALA A 175 -4.33 11.05 21.33
C ALA A 175 -3.17 11.46 20.42
N ARG A 176 -2.85 10.63 19.42
CA ARG A 176 -1.75 10.84 18.48
C ARG A 176 -2.23 11.00 17.03
N GLY A 177 -3.48 11.40 16.86
CA GLY A 177 -4.13 11.53 15.58
C GLY A 177 -5.55 12.06 15.73
N GLY A 178 -6.44 11.69 14.82
CA GLY A 178 -7.80 12.21 14.77
C GLY A 178 -7.84 13.61 14.18
N ILE A 179 -6.96 13.88 13.22
CA ILE A 179 -6.90 15.18 12.56
C ILE A 179 -8.22 15.51 11.87
N PHE A 180 -8.87 14.53 11.27
CA PHE A 180 -10.07 14.71 10.47
C PHE A 180 -11.36 14.19 11.14
N ASP A 181 -11.37 14.05 12.47
CA ASP A 181 -12.44 13.43 13.21
C ASP A 181 -13.73 14.26 13.33
N HIS A 182 -13.75 15.52 12.90
CA HIS A 182 -14.99 16.29 12.70
C HIS A 182 -15.79 15.83 11.46
N VAL A 183 -15.12 15.24 10.48
CA VAL A 183 -15.73 14.66 9.28
C VAL A 183 -15.83 13.14 9.40
N PHE A 184 -14.72 12.51 9.70
CA PHE A 184 -14.63 11.05 9.89
C PHE A 184 -14.76 10.75 11.39
N THR A 185 -15.97 10.86 11.89
CA THR A 185 -16.31 10.91 13.31
C THR A 185 -15.60 9.85 14.13
N ARG A 186 -14.92 10.31 15.17
CA ARG A 186 -14.20 9.45 16.13
C ARG A 186 -15.18 8.47 16.79
N GLY A 187 -14.87 7.18 16.70
CA GLY A 187 -15.67 6.10 17.27
C GLY A 187 -16.83 5.61 16.38
N ASP A 188 -17.11 6.27 15.29
CA ASP A 188 -18.08 5.81 14.30
C ASP A 188 -17.40 4.92 13.25
N GLN A 189 -17.60 3.60 13.35
CA GLN A 189 -16.99 2.64 12.43
C GLN A 189 -17.48 2.80 10.99
N SER A 190 -18.69 3.36 10.77
CA SER A 190 -19.22 3.63 9.43
C SER A 190 -18.44 4.74 8.69
N LYS A 191 -17.66 5.52 9.43
CA LYS A 191 -16.80 6.58 8.90
C LYS A 191 -15.34 6.16 8.70
N LEU A 192 -15.00 4.89 8.94
CA LEU A 192 -13.67 4.36 8.63
C LEU A 192 -13.48 4.27 7.12
N LEU A 193 -12.32 4.72 6.65
CA LEU A 193 -11.94 4.70 5.23
C LEU A 193 -11.16 3.44 4.86
N THR A 194 -10.74 2.68 5.85
CA THR A 194 -9.92 1.50 5.68
C THR A 194 -10.74 0.22 5.73
N ASN A 195 -10.28 -0.78 4.99
CA ASN A 195 -10.76 -2.15 5.12
C ASN A 195 -9.59 -3.13 5.08
N ARG A 196 -9.80 -4.32 5.64
CA ARG A 196 -8.81 -5.41 5.65
C ARG A 196 -9.47 -6.70 5.21
N HIS A 197 -8.85 -7.38 4.26
CA HIS A 197 -9.29 -8.68 3.73
C HIS A 197 -8.23 -9.74 4.01
N ASP A 198 -8.66 -10.88 4.57
CA ASP A 198 -7.80 -12.06 4.73
C ASP A 198 -7.69 -12.80 3.38
N LEU A 199 -6.47 -12.97 2.88
CA LEU A 199 -6.18 -13.63 1.61
C LEU A 199 -5.63 -15.06 1.78
N ARG A 200 -5.35 -15.49 3.00
CA ARG A 200 -4.58 -16.73 3.27
C ARG A 200 -5.18 -17.99 2.67
N ASN A 201 -6.49 -18.05 2.52
CA ASN A 201 -7.20 -19.21 2.02
C ASN A 201 -8.04 -18.92 0.75
N LYS A 202 -7.83 -17.77 0.14
CA LYS A 202 -8.49 -17.39 -1.10
C LYS A 202 -7.76 -17.97 -2.31
N THR A 203 -8.54 -18.30 -3.34
CA THR A 203 -8.03 -18.69 -4.65
C THR A 203 -7.48 -17.48 -5.41
N ILE A 204 -6.73 -17.72 -6.47
CA ILE A 204 -6.23 -16.63 -7.34
C ILE A 204 -7.40 -15.88 -7.99
N ASP A 205 -8.48 -16.54 -8.34
CA ASP A 205 -9.68 -15.93 -8.93
C ASP A 205 -10.33 -14.96 -7.93
N GLU A 206 -10.52 -15.38 -6.67
CA GLU A 206 -11.10 -14.54 -5.61
C GLU A 206 -10.20 -13.32 -5.31
N ILE A 207 -8.88 -13.52 -5.24
CA ILE A 207 -7.92 -12.42 -5.02
C ILE A 207 -7.91 -11.47 -6.21
N SER A 208 -7.96 -12.00 -7.43
CA SER A 208 -7.97 -11.21 -8.66
C SER A 208 -9.21 -10.32 -8.74
N GLN A 209 -10.39 -10.90 -8.48
CA GLN A 209 -11.66 -10.16 -8.45
C GLN A 209 -11.62 -9.06 -7.38
N LEU A 210 -11.16 -9.38 -6.18
CA LEU A 210 -11.07 -8.43 -5.08
C LEU A 210 -10.14 -7.25 -5.41
N ILE A 211 -8.91 -7.52 -5.85
CA ILE A 211 -7.95 -6.47 -6.18
C ILE A 211 -8.46 -5.61 -7.35
N LYS A 212 -9.03 -6.24 -8.38
CA LYS A 212 -9.60 -5.53 -9.52
C LYS A 212 -10.74 -4.61 -9.09
N GLN A 213 -11.64 -5.10 -8.24
CA GLN A 213 -12.75 -4.31 -7.70
C GLN A 213 -12.23 -3.09 -6.91
N GLU A 214 -11.36 -3.31 -5.93
CA GLU A 214 -10.86 -2.26 -5.05
C GLU A 214 -10.09 -1.17 -5.84
N LEU A 215 -9.26 -1.56 -6.82
CA LEU A 215 -8.60 -0.61 -7.73
C LEU A 215 -9.60 0.15 -8.62
N THR A 216 -10.61 -0.54 -9.15
CA THR A 216 -11.65 0.09 -10.00
C THR A 216 -12.50 1.08 -9.20
N GLU A 217 -12.73 0.81 -7.92
CA GLU A 217 -13.37 1.74 -6.98
C GLU A 217 -12.47 2.93 -6.60
N GLY A 218 -11.25 2.98 -7.12
CA GLY A 218 -10.33 4.09 -6.98
C GLY A 218 -9.62 4.17 -5.62
N LYS A 219 -9.45 3.05 -4.94
CA LYS A 219 -8.79 2.98 -3.63
C LYS A 219 -7.28 2.81 -3.75
N ALA A 220 -6.54 3.26 -2.73
CA ALA A 220 -5.16 2.85 -2.52
C ALA A 220 -5.12 1.51 -1.79
N LEU A 221 -4.18 0.65 -2.19
CA LEU A 221 -4.07 -0.70 -1.68
C LEU A 221 -2.69 -0.97 -1.07
N ALA A 222 -2.68 -1.91 -0.13
CA ALA A 222 -1.45 -2.53 0.36
C ALA A 222 -1.67 -4.04 0.49
N ILE A 223 -0.62 -4.82 0.25
CA ILE A 223 -0.66 -6.27 0.35
C ILE A 223 0.39 -6.75 1.35
N SER A 224 0.00 -7.66 2.23
CA SER A 224 0.95 -8.33 3.12
C SER A 224 1.28 -9.73 2.60
N HIS A 225 2.53 -10.12 2.82
CA HIS A 225 3.07 -11.41 2.39
C HIS A 225 4.09 -11.94 3.40
N THR A 226 4.41 -13.23 3.31
CA THR A 226 5.54 -13.82 4.04
C THR A 226 6.83 -13.52 3.31
N TYR A 227 7.95 -13.38 4.03
CA TYR A 227 9.25 -13.61 3.41
C TYR A 227 9.42 -15.11 3.09
N ALA A 228 10.06 -15.43 1.97
CA ALA A 228 10.48 -16.80 1.70
C ALA A 228 11.32 -17.29 2.89
N ASN A 229 10.94 -18.37 3.54
CA ASN A 229 11.60 -18.99 4.67
C ASN A 229 11.47 -18.30 6.05
N VAL A 230 10.66 -17.25 6.21
CA VAL A 230 10.42 -16.59 7.52
C VAL A 230 8.93 -16.48 7.82
N ARG A 231 8.58 -16.70 9.08
CA ARG A 231 7.18 -16.55 9.56
C ARG A 231 6.77 -15.09 9.78
N ILE A 232 7.64 -14.15 9.48
CA ILE A 232 7.39 -12.71 9.65
C ILE A 232 6.64 -12.21 8.42
N GLY A 233 5.51 -11.56 8.64
CA GLY A 233 4.78 -10.87 7.59
C GLY A 233 5.42 -9.52 7.28
N HIS A 234 5.45 -9.19 5.99
CA HIS A 234 5.82 -7.87 5.47
C HIS A 234 4.64 -7.26 4.74
N VAL A 235 4.53 -5.95 4.71
CA VAL A 235 3.47 -5.23 4.00
C VAL A 235 4.07 -4.17 3.10
N ILE A 236 3.56 -4.12 1.87
CA ILE A 236 4.01 -3.23 0.79
C ILE A 236 2.82 -2.53 0.15
N ASN A 237 3.03 -1.37 -0.46
CA ASN A 237 1.98 -0.70 -1.23
C ASN A 237 1.75 -1.41 -2.56
N LEU A 238 0.50 -1.47 -2.99
CA LEU A 238 0.08 -1.98 -4.29
C LEU A 238 -0.60 -0.84 -5.06
N TRP A 239 0.03 -0.37 -6.12
CA TRP A 239 -0.40 0.79 -6.90
C TRP A 239 -1.12 0.43 -8.20
N GLY A 240 -0.93 -0.77 -8.70
CA GLY A 240 -1.56 -1.26 -9.92
C GLY A 240 -1.43 -2.77 -10.06
N ALA A 241 -2.16 -3.34 -11.00
CA ALA A 241 -2.16 -4.77 -11.28
C ALA A 241 -2.46 -5.07 -12.75
N ASP A 242 -1.83 -6.14 -13.25
CA ASP A 242 -2.07 -6.72 -14.57
C ASP A 242 -2.94 -7.96 -14.44
N PHE A 243 -3.94 -8.05 -15.31
CA PHE A 243 -4.87 -9.17 -15.40
C PHE A 243 -4.81 -9.79 -16.80
N ASN A 244 -4.77 -11.10 -16.87
CA ASN A 244 -4.83 -11.83 -18.14
C ASN A 244 -6.24 -11.82 -18.75
N SER A 245 -6.39 -12.43 -19.93
CA SER A 245 -7.67 -12.52 -20.65
C SER A 245 -8.78 -13.25 -19.88
N LYS A 246 -8.43 -14.06 -18.88
CA LYS A 246 -9.38 -14.74 -17.98
C LYS A 246 -9.76 -13.88 -16.77
N GLY A 247 -9.14 -12.71 -16.61
CA GLY A 247 -9.34 -11.83 -15.47
C GLY A 247 -8.50 -12.17 -14.24
N ASN A 248 -7.55 -13.10 -14.34
CA ASN A 248 -6.67 -13.48 -13.25
C ASN A 248 -5.42 -12.59 -13.20
N LEU A 249 -4.95 -12.32 -12.00
CA LEU A 249 -3.71 -11.59 -11.74
C LEU A 249 -2.51 -12.29 -12.41
N GLU A 250 -1.74 -11.54 -13.17
CA GLU A 250 -0.42 -11.95 -13.67
C GLU A 250 0.70 -11.21 -12.94
N ALA A 251 0.48 -9.94 -12.59
CA ALA A 251 1.47 -9.13 -11.88
C ALA A 251 0.81 -8.03 -11.04
N ILE A 252 1.56 -7.53 -10.07
CA ILE A 252 1.24 -6.34 -9.28
C ILE A 252 2.40 -5.35 -9.30
N TYR A 253 2.07 -4.07 -9.19
CA TYR A 253 3.03 -2.98 -9.16
C TYR A 253 3.09 -2.40 -7.76
N VAL A 254 4.26 -2.44 -7.14
CA VAL A 254 4.43 -2.21 -5.71
C VAL A 254 5.57 -1.27 -5.39
N THR A 255 5.46 -0.58 -4.25
CA THR A 255 6.60 0.06 -3.58
C THR A 255 6.84 -0.61 -2.23
N ASP A 256 8.12 -0.77 -1.88
CA ASP A 256 8.55 -1.60 -0.75
C ASP A 256 9.56 -0.85 0.11
N SER A 257 9.17 -0.55 1.34
CA SER A 257 9.98 0.18 2.31
C SER A 257 11.30 -0.51 2.69
N ASP A 258 11.44 -1.80 2.40
CA ASP A 258 12.64 -2.59 2.69
C ASP A 258 13.67 -2.55 1.56
N SER A 259 13.39 -1.84 0.49
CA SER A 259 14.20 -1.85 -0.73
C SER A 259 15.03 -0.59 -0.91
N ASN A 260 15.90 -0.29 0.06
CA ASN A 260 16.78 0.88 -0.02
C ASN A 260 17.81 0.84 -1.16
N ALA A 261 18.09 -0.33 -1.73
CA ALA A 261 19.01 -0.48 -2.87
C ALA A 261 18.38 -0.17 -4.23
N SER A 262 17.05 -0.20 -4.34
CA SER A 262 16.32 0.07 -5.60
C SER A 262 15.00 0.75 -5.28
N ILE A 263 15.10 2.03 -4.98
CA ILE A 263 13.97 2.91 -4.69
C ILE A 263 13.15 3.13 -5.95
N GLY A 264 11.85 2.90 -5.85
CA GLY A 264 10.92 3.03 -6.96
C GLY A 264 9.90 1.91 -7.03
N MET A 265 9.11 1.92 -8.09
CA MET A 265 8.06 0.94 -8.30
C MET A 265 8.63 -0.36 -8.88
N LYS A 266 8.20 -1.48 -8.34
CA LYS A 266 8.59 -2.82 -8.77
C LYS A 266 7.41 -3.57 -9.34
N LYS A 267 7.69 -4.43 -10.33
CA LYS A 267 6.70 -5.37 -10.86
C LYS A 267 6.94 -6.74 -10.23
N TYR A 268 5.97 -7.23 -9.46
CA TYR A 268 5.97 -8.58 -8.90
C TYR A 268 4.99 -9.46 -9.66
N TYR A 269 5.43 -10.64 -10.04
CA TYR A 269 4.59 -11.65 -10.68
C TYR A 269 3.77 -12.41 -9.63
N VAL A 270 2.59 -12.88 -10.01
CA VAL A 270 1.66 -13.60 -9.15
C VAL A 270 1.50 -15.04 -9.65
N GLY A 271 1.56 -15.99 -8.73
CA GLY A 271 1.42 -17.41 -9.01
C GLY A 271 1.16 -18.19 -7.73
N TYR A 272 1.55 -19.45 -7.71
CA TYR A 272 1.39 -20.33 -6.55
C TYR A 272 2.75 -20.71 -5.95
N ASN A 273 2.78 -20.93 -4.64
CA ASN A 273 3.92 -21.56 -3.99
C ASN A 273 3.77 -23.09 -3.97
N GLY A 274 4.83 -23.79 -3.54
CA GLY A 274 4.84 -25.26 -3.45
C GLY A 274 3.78 -25.88 -2.53
N SER A 275 3.04 -25.07 -1.77
CA SER A 275 1.89 -25.48 -0.94
C SER A 275 0.54 -25.12 -1.58
N GLY A 276 0.51 -24.73 -2.84
CA GLY A 276 -0.71 -24.36 -3.57
C GLY A 276 -1.38 -23.06 -3.06
N LYS A 277 -0.60 -22.18 -2.40
CA LYS A 277 -1.10 -20.87 -1.94
C LYS A 277 -0.65 -19.77 -2.88
N VAL A 278 -1.51 -18.77 -3.08
CA VAL A 278 -1.18 -17.61 -3.90
C VAL A 278 0.03 -16.88 -3.31
N ALA A 279 0.99 -16.60 -4.17
CA ALA A 279 2.28 -16.02 -3.81
C ALA A 279 2.79 -15.06 -4.87
N ILE A 280 3.78 -14.25 -4.50
CA ILE A 280 4.40 -13.24 -5.36
C ILE A 280 5.90 -13.46 -5.47
N SER A 281 6.48 -12.99 -6.57
CA SER A 281 7.93 -13.03 -6.82
C SER A 281 8.35 -11.85 -7.72
N GLY A 282 9.51 -11.28 -7.45
CA GLY A 282 10.13 -10.29 -8.33
C GLY A 282 10.55 -10.89 -9.67
N LYS A 283 10.93 -12.16 -9.68
CA LYS A 283 11.26 -12.91 -10.92
C LYS A 283 10.01 -13.60 -11.47
N LYS A 284 9.91 -13.64 -12.78
CA LYS A 284 8.94 -14.52 -13.44
C LYS A 284 9.37 -15.97 -13.24
N ILE A 285 8.52 -16.76 -12.58
CA ILE A 285 8.79 -18.15 -12.25
C ILE A 285 7.87 -19.04 -13.08
N GLU A 286 8.42 -20.11 -13.66
CA GLU A 286 7.64 -21.16 -14.29
C GLU A 286 7.27 -22.21 -13.24
N GLY A 287 5.97 -22.58 -13.20
CA GLY A 287 5.44 -23.53 -12.23
C GLY A 287 5.12 -22.92 -10.86
N ASP A 288 4.94 -23.78 -9.86
CA ASP A 288 4.36 -23.44 -8.54
C ASP A 288 5.45 -23.22 -7.47
N ASN A 289 6.44 -22.39 -7.75
CA ASN A 289 7.57 -22.16 -6.86
C ASN A 289 7.73 -20.69 -6.43
N PHE A 290 6.66 -19.91 -6.46
CA PHE A 290 6.65 -18.55 -5.96
C PHE A 290 6.94 -18.52 -4.45
N GLY A 291 7.82 -17.61 -4.01
CA GLY A 291 8.34 -17.66 -2.65
C GLY A 291 7.44 -17.03 -1.59
N ALA A 292 6.94 -15.83 -1.83
CA ALA A 292 6.27 -15.01 -0.81
C ALA A 292 4.74 -15.20 -0.86
N ARG A 293 4.20 -16.01 0.06
CA ARG A 293 2.74 -16.22 0.19
C ARG A 293 2.04 -14.92 0.57
N VAL A 294 0.95 -14.58 -0.13
CA VAL A 294 0.09 -13.45 0.25
C VAL A 294 -0.75 -13.77 1.48
N LEU A 295 -0.94 -12.77 2.35
CA LEU A 295 -1.61 -12.94 3.64
C LEU A 295 -2.86 -12.08 3.76
N GLY A 296 -2.80 -10.81 3.34
CA GLY A 296 -3.89 -9.86 3.52
C GLY A 296 -3.82 -8.70 2.55
N LEU A 297 -4.97 -8.09 2.31
CA LEU A 297 -5.12 -6.86 1.54
C LEU A 297 -5.68 -5.77 2.44
N PHE A 298 -5.09 -4.59 2.38
CA PHE A 298 -5.53 -3.39 3.08
C PHE A 298 -5.93 -2.35 2.06
N THR A 299 -7.01 -1.63 2.32
CA THR A 299 -7.52 -0.62 1.39
C THR A 299 -7.74 0.70 2.11
N LEU A 300 -7.60 1.80 1.37
CA LEU A 300 -7.95 3.15 1.81
C LEU A 300 -8.80 3.82 0.72
N SER A 301 -10.03 4.17 1.06
CA SER A 301 -10.91 4.94 0.17
C SER A 301 -10.64 6.44 0.27
N THR A 302 -11.04 7.19 -0.75
CA THR A 302 -10.92 8.66 -0.74
C THR A 302 -11.84 9.32 0.29
N GLY A 303 -12.97 8.69 0.62
CA GLY A 303 -13.95 9.25 1.54
C GLY A 303 -14.81 10.38 0.96
N GLN A 304 -14.88 10.52 -0.36
CA GLN A 304 -15.63 11.60 -1.01
C GLN A 304 -17.11 11.65 -0.60
N ASP A 305 -17.73 10.49 -0.43
CA ASP A 305 -19.14 10.41 -0.01
C ASP A 305 -19.35 10.98 1.40
N ILE A 306 -18.36 10.82 2.27
CA ILE A 306 -18.40 11.33 3.66
C ILE A 306 -18.14 12.83 3.67
N TRP A 307 -17.14 13.32 2.91
CA TRP A 307 -16.86 14.73 2.75
C TRP A 307 -18.11 15.50 2.26
N ASN A 308 -18.86 14.93 1.32
CA ASN A 308 -20.04 15.57 0.72
C ASN A 308 -21.24 15.62 1.66
N GLN A 309 -21.28 14.83 2.74
CA GLN A 309 -22.35 14.86 3.75
C GLN A 309 -22.18 15.97 4.78
N THR A 310 -21.02 16.59 4.85
CA THR A 310 -20.67 17.62 5.84
C THR A 310 -20.73 19.05 5.28
N ASN A 311 -21.13 19.20 4.03
CA ASN A 311 -21.32 20.49 3.36
C ASN A 311 -22.78 20.98 3.46
#